data_20257244dbb115ffb127358b36b629b0
#
_entry.id   20257244dbb115ffb127358b36b629b0
#
_cell.length_a   1.000
_cell.length_b   1.000
_cell.length_c   1.000
_cell.angle_alpha   90.00
_cell.angle_beta   90.00
_cell.angle_gamma   90.00
#
_symmetry.space_group_name_H-M   'P 1'
#
loop_
_entity.id
_entity.type
_entity.pdbx_description
1 polymer ?
#
loop_
_entity_poly.entity_id
_entity_poly.type
_entity_poly.pdbx_seq_one_letter_code
_entity_poly.pdbx_strand_id
1 'polypeptide(L)'
;RYEVTAFRVDGVYTDHRRPDGVTFTRSIREDLARRDFTVNAVAYSPRRGLVDPFGGQADLARGLLRAVGEPEARFREDALRILRGLRFAACLGFSIEPETARAMRDCRELLRDLAPERVWEELWRLLPGEAAVSALREYREIFAVVLPEIAPMFDFDQENKHHIFDVWEHTLHT
;
A
#
# COMPACT_ATOMS: atom_id res chain seq x y z
N ARG A 1 24.73 6.61 -1.92
CA ARG A 1 24.59 5.36 -2.67
C ARG A 1 23.60 5.58 -3.81
N TYR A 2 23.95 5.17 -5.02
CA TYR A 2 23.07 5.24 -6.20
C TYR A 2 22.71 3.82 -6.60
N GLU A 3 21.42 3.59 -6.96
CA GLU A 3 20.96 2.35 -7.57
C GLU A 3 20.81 2.59 -9.07
N VAL A 4 21.38 1.69 -9.86
CA VAL A 4 21.31 1.74 -11.33
C VAL A 4 20.56 0.50 -11.78
N THR A 5 19.41 0.70 -12.45
CA THR A 5 18.57 -0.38 -12.97
C THR A 5 18.22 -0.14 -14.43
N ALA A 6 18.01 -1.21 -15.19
CA ALA A 6 17.45 -1.12 -16.53
C ALA A 6 15.92 -0.98 -16.47
N PHE A 7 15.32 -0.29 -17.42
CA PHE A 7 13.88 -0.27 -17.61
C PHE A 7 13.38 -1.65 -18.00
N ARG A 8 12.25 -2.07 -17.40
CA ARG A 8 11.68 -3.38 -17.64
C ARG A 8 10.17 -3.36 -17.67
N VAL A 9 9.61 -4.36 -18.32
CA VAL A 9 8.21 -4.75 -18.24
C VAL A 9 8.16 -6.08 -17.49
N ASP A 10 7.30 -6.16 -16.50
CA ASP A 10 7.09 -7.39 -15.75
C ASP A 10 6.10 -8.28 -16.54
N GLY A 11 6.37 -9.59 -16.57
CA GLY A 11 5.48 -10.58 -17.17
C GLY A 11 4.29 -10.92 -16.28
N VAL A 12 3.68 -12.07 -16.51
CA VAL A 12 2.58 -12.58 -15.69
C VAL A 12 3.08 -12.87 -14.27
N TYR A 13 2.21 -12.70 -13.29
CA TYR A 13 2.47 -13.03 -11.89
C TYR A 13 1.61 -14.23 -11.50
N THR A 14 2.22 -15.37 -11.22
CA THR A 14 1.51 -16.59 -10.78
C THR A 14 1.50 -16.74 -9.27
N ASP A 15 2.48 -16.18 -8.56
CA ASP A 15 2.64 -16.29 -7.12
C ASP A 15 2.28 -15.02 -6.33
N HIS A 16 1.64 -14.03 -6.96
CA HIS A 16 1.30 -12.72 -6.39
C HIS A 16 2.48 -11.99 -5.73
N ARG A 17 3.72 -12.30 -6.18
CA ARG A 17 4.95 -11.75 -5.61
C ARG A 17 5.97 -11.32 -6.65
N ARG A 18 6.26 -12.18 -7.61
CA ARG A 18 7.30 -11.96 -8.63
C ARG A 18 6.75 -12.25 -10.01
N PRO A 19 7.13 -11.45 -11.00
CA PRO A 19 6.80 -11.79 -12.37
C PRO A 19 7.55 -13.06 -12.79
N ASP A 20 6.88 -13.95 -13.51
CA ASP A 20 7.47 -15.18 -14.05
C ASP A 20 8.58 -14.91 -15.07
N GLY A 21 8.59 -13.72 -15.63
CA GLY A 21 9.60 -13.24 -16.55
C GLY A 21 9.70 -11.73 -16.55
N VAL A 22 10.85 -11.24 -16.95
CA VAL A 22 11.11 -9.81 -17.09
C VAL A 22 11.66 -9.54 -18.49
N THR A 23 11.06 -8.58 -19.18
CA THR A 23 11.55 -8.11 -20.49
C THR A 23 12.11 -6.70 -20.36
N PHE A 24 13.34 -6.50 -20.81
CA PHE A 24 13.92 -5.15 -20.80
C PHE A 24 13.32 -4.30 -21.91
N THR A 25 13.05 -3.03 -21.57
CA THR A 25 12.49 -2.04 -22.51
C THR A 25 13.36 -0.79 -22.57
N ARG A 26 13.14 0.02 -23.60
CA ARG A 26 13.68 1.39 -23.70
C ARG A 26 12.66 2.46 -23.34
N SER A 27 11.43 2.05 -23.01
CA SER A 27 10.32 2.94 -22.70
C SER A 27 10.25 3.17 -21.19
N ILE A 28 10.54 4.40 -20.76
CA ILE A 28 10.35 4.80 -19.37
C ILE A 28 8.88 4.71 -18.95
N ARG A 29 7.94 4.95 -19.87
CA ARG A 29 6.50 4.85 -19.58
C ARG A 29 6.11 3.42 -19.18
N GLU A 30 6.64 2.41 -19.84
CA GLU A 30 6.40 1.02 -19.51
C GLU A 30 7.00 0.65 -18.15
N ASP A 31 8.21 1.13 -17.82
CA ASP A 31 8.80 0.91 -16.52
C ASP A 31 8.01 1.59 -15.39
N LEU A 32 7.47 2.79 -15.64
CA LEU A 32 6.62 3.49 -14.68
C LEU A 32 5.23 2.84 -14.54
N ALA A 33 4.70 2.23 -15.60
CA ALA A 33 3.39 1.58 -15.61
C ALA A 33 3.30 0.36 -14.69
N ARG A 34 4.41 -0.33 -14.40
CA ARG A 34 4.44 -1.49 -13.49
C ARG A 34 4.57 -1.12 -12.01
N ARG A 35 4.72 0.16 -11.68
CA ARG A 35 4.87 0.63 -10.30
C ARG A 35 3.55 0.56 -9.53
N ASP A 36 3.65 0.66 -8.21
CA ASP A 36 2.52 0.54 -7.29
C ASP A 36 1.58 1.76 -7.37
N PHE A 37 2.11 2.96 -7.08
CA PHE A 37 1.30 4.18 -6.97
C PHE A 37 1.80 5.29 -7.89
N THR A 38 0.89 6.18 -8.31
CA THR A 38 1.17 7.29 -9.22
C THR A 38 2.28 8.20 -8.70
N VAL A 39 2.30 8.48 -7.40
CA VAL A 39 3.32 9.29 -6.73
C VAL A 39 4.73 8.67 -6.82
N ASN A 40 4.82 7.36 -6.99
CA ASN A 40 6.06 6.61 -7.20
C ASN A 40 6.37 6.36 -8.69
N ALA A 41 5.45 6.75 -9.60
CA ALA A 41 5.56 6.55 -11.03
C ALA A 41 5.95 7.84 -11.78
N VAL A 42 6.77 8.66 -11.14
CA VAL A 42 7.33 9.90 -11.69
C VAL A 42 8.83 9.73 -11.86
N ALA A 43 9.39 10.23 -12.94
CA ALA A 43 10.82 10.20 -13.20
C ALA A 43 11.34 11.56 -13.65
N TYR A 44 12.62 11.81 -13.43
CA TYR A 44 13.29 13.03 -13.85
C TYR A 44 14.56 12.71 -14.62
N SER A 45 14.83 13.48 -15.65
CA SER A 45 16.09 13.45 -16.41
C SER A 45 16.53 14.88 -16.75
N PRO A 46 17.83 15.24 -16.60
CA PRO A 46 18.31 16.56 -16.98
C PRO A 46 18.04 16.92 -18.44
N ARG A 47 17.95 15.92 -19.33
CA ARG A 47 17.72 16.13 -20.78
C ARG A 47 16.26 16.24 -21.16
N ARG A 48 15.36 15.54 -20.44
CA ARG A 48 13.92 15.43 -20.79
C ARG A 48 13.01 16.12 -19.78
N GLY A 49 13.59 16.62 -18.67
CA GLY A 49 12.80 17.15 -17.56
C GLY A 49 12.04 16.05 -16.82
N LEU A 50 10.92 16.42 -16.29
CA LEU A 50 10.03 15.55 -15.52
C LEU A 50 9.15 14.73 -16.47
N VAL A 51 9.03 13.43 -16.18
CA VAL A 51 8.19 12.47 -16.91
C VAL A 51 7.16 11.92 -15.93
N ASP A 52 5.91 12.29 -16.14
CA ASP A 52 4.77 11.90 -15.26
C ASP A 52 3.59 11.42 -16.12
N PRO A 53 3.63 10.19 -16.58
CA PRO A 53 2.60 9.66 -17.48
C PRO A 53 1.29 9.29 -16.78
N PHE A 54 1.26 9.28 -15.44
CA PHE A 54 0.14 8.81 -14.62
C PHE A 54 -0.41 9.88 -13.66
N GLY A 55 0.06 11.11 -13.74
CA GLY A 55 -0.44 12.23 -12.94
C GLY A 55 0.03 12.23 -11.47
N GLY A 56 1.15 11.60 -11.20
CA GLY A 56 1.71 11.46 -9.85
C GLY A 56 2.02 12.80 -9.17
N GLN A 57 2.42 13.84 -9.94
CA GLN A 57 2.64 15.18 -9.37
C GLN A 57 1.34 15.80 -8.86
N ALA A 58 0.24 15.64 -9.60
CA ALA A 58 -1.04 16.16 -9.18
C ALA A 58 -1.58 15.45 -7.94
N ASP A 59 -1.39 14.11 -7.89
CA ASP A 59 -1.76 13.32 -6.71
C ASP A 59 -0.87 13.66 -5.50
N LEU A 60 0.43 13.86 -5.71
CA LEU A 60 1.37 14.31 -4.67
C LEU A 60 0.95 15.67 -4.08
N ALA A 61 0.60 16.64 -4.95
CA ALA A 61 0.16 17.96 -4.53
C ALA A 61 -1.16 17.95 -3.74
N ARG A 62 -1.99 16.92 -3.94
CA ARG A 62 -3.27 16.71 -3.23
C ARG A 62 -3.13 15.86 -1.97
N GLY A 63 -1.95 15.27 -1.70
CA GLY A 63 -1.79 14.26 -0.66
C GLY A 63 -2.64 13.02 -0.93
N LEU A 64 -2.71 12.57 -2.19
CA LEU A 64 -3.54 11.47 -2.63
C LEU A 64 -2.70 10.27 -3.06
N LEU A 65 -3.01 9.10 -2.55
CA LEU A 65 -2.41 7.84 -2.93
C LEU A 65 -3.35 7.08 -3.88
N ARG A 66 -2.94 6.95 -5.13
CA ARG A 66 -3.68 6.28 -6.20
C ARG A 66 -2.82 5.18 -6.82
N ALA A 67 -3.39 4.01 -7.06
CA ALA A 67 -2.71 2.95 -7.80
C ALA A 67 -2.46 3.34 -9.26
N VAL A 68 -1.37 2.83 -9.84
CA VAL A 68 -1.10 3.01 -11.28
C VAL A 68 -1.98 2.06 -12.09
N GLY A 69 -2.77 2.60 -13.01
CA GLY A 69 -3.67 1.82 -13.86
C GLY A 69 -4.85 1.25 -13.06
N GLU A 70 -5.18 -0.03 -13.30
CA GLU A 70 -6.29 -0.71 -12.64
C GLU A 70 -5.88 -1.21 -11.24
N PRO A 71 -6.49 -0.70 -10.14
CA PRO A 71 -6.04 -1.01 -8.79
C PRO A 71 -6.09 -2.50 -8.44
N GLU A 72 -7.17 -3.18 -8.79
CA GLU A 72 -7.33 -4.62 -8.50
C GLU A 72 -6.25 -5.45 -9.21
N ALA A 73 -5.95 -5.15 -10.48
CA ALA A 73 -4.88 -5.82 -11.21
C ALA A 73 -3.52 -5.61 -10.52
N ARG A 74 -3.24 -4.39 -10.04
CA ARG A 74 -2.00 -4.06 -9.31
C ARG A 74 -1.84 -4.86 -8.03
N PHE A 75 -2.92 -5.06 -7.27
CA PHE A 75 -2.87 -5.83 -6.02
C PHE A 75 -2.81 -7.33 -6.24
N ARG A 76 -3.40 -7.83 -7.32
CA ARG A 76 -3.27 -9.24 -7.73
C ARG A 76 -1.87 -9.59 -8.24
N GLU A 77 -1.12 -8.64 -8.79
CA GLU A 77 0.29 -8.86 -9.16
C GLU A 77 1.20 -9.01 -7.94
N ASP A 78 1.11 -8.11 -6.98
CA ASP A 78 1.85 -8.18 -5.71
C ASP A 78 0.95 -7.65 -4.58
N ALA A 79 0.40 -8.56 -3.80
CA ALA A 79 -0.49 -8.24 -2.70
C ALA A 79 0.17 -7.35 -1.64
N LEU A 80 1.51 -7.38 -1.50
CA LEU A 80 2.21 -6.49 -0.58
C LEU A 80 1.96 -5.01 -0.87
N ARG A 81 1.60 -4.66 -2.11
CA ARG A 81 1.25 -3.28 -2.47
C ARG A 81 0.10 -2.71 -1.63
N ILE A 82 -0.79 -3.57 -1.11
CA ILE A 82 -1.85 -3.16 -0.19
C ILE A 82 -1.23 -2.59 1.10
N LEU A 83 -0.35 -3.35 1.76
CA LEU A 83 0.31 -2.89 2.99
C LEU A 83 1.24 -1.69 2.73
N ARG A 84 1.91 -1.68 1.58
CA ARG A 84 2.72 -0.51 1.16
C ARG A 84 1.87 0.75 1.04
N GLY A 85 0.66 0.64 0.48
CA GLY A 85 -0.29 1.75 0.37
C GLY A 85 -0.71 2.27 1.75
N LEU A 86 -1.09 1.38 2.66
CA LEU A 86 -1.43 1.74 4.03
C LEU A 86 -0.25 2.39 4.75
N ARG A 87 0.97 1.88 4.55
CA ARG A 87 2.18 2.50 5.09
C ARG A 87 2.43 3.90 4.53
N PHE A 88 2.30 4.10 3.21
CA PHE A 88 2.46 5.44 2.63
C PHE A 88 1.40 6.41 3.16
N ALA A 89 0.14 5.98 3.27
CA ALA A 89 -0.91 6.79 3.85
C ALA A 89 -0.57 7.17 5.31
N ALA A 90 -0.14 6.21 6.13
CA ALA A 90 0.24 6.43 7.51
C ALA A 90 1.46 7.36 7.69
N CYS A 91 2.51 7.16 6.88
CA CYS A 91 3.77 7.90 7.01
C CYS A 91 3.73 9.31 6.39
N LEU A 92 2.95 9.49 5.33
CA LEU A 92 2.88 10.76 4.58
C LEU A 92 1.62 11.56 4.91
N GLY A 93 0.68 11.00 5.66
CA GLY A 93 -0.61 11.62 5.92
C GLY A 93 -1.49 11.75 4.67
N PHE A 94 -1.29 10.88 3.67
CA PHE A 94 -2.05 10.90 2.42
C PHE A 94 -3.36 10.16 2.55
N SER A 95 -4.41 10.69 1.92
CA SER A 95 -5.66 9.96 1.72
C SER A 95 -5.51 8.95 0.58
N ILE A 96 -6.18 7.81 0.70
CA ILE A 96 -6.21 6.81 -0.37
C ILE A 96 -7.40 7.10 -1.29
N GLU A 97 -7.14 7.08 -2.59
CA GLU A 97 -8.17 7.30 -3.61
C GLU A 97 -9.27 6.23 -3.49
N PRO A 98 -10.58 6.59 -3.62
CA PRO A 98 -11.68 5.70 -3.28
C PRO A 98 -11.69 4.35 -4.03
N GLU A 99 -11.37 4.31 -5.33
CA GLU A 99 -11.31 3.05 -6.08
C GLU A 99 -10.11 2.20 -5.65
N THR A 100 -8.98 2.85 -5.37
CA THR A 100 -7.79 2.20 -4.81
C THR A 100 -8.10 1.60 -3.44
N ALA A 101 -8.78 2.35 -2.55
CA ALA A 101 -9.18 1.88 -1.24
C ALA A 101 -10.15 0.70 -1.31
N ARG A 102 -11.13 0.76 -2.22
CA ARG A 102 -12.06 -0.35 -2.46
C ARG A 102 -11.31 -1.61 -2.89
N ALA A 103 -10.44 -1.49 -3.91
CA ALA A 103 -9.67 -2.62 -4.40
C ALA A 103 -8.73 -3.21 -3.32
N MET A 104 -8.16 -2.39 -2.42
CA MET A 104 -7.40 -2.89 -1.27
C MET A 104 -8.26 -3.77 -0.36
N ARG A 105 -9.52 -3.37 -0.07
CA ARG A 105 -10.45 -4.16 0.74
C ARG A 105 -10.87 -5.45 0.02
N ASP A 106 -11.17 -5.37 -1.26
CA ASP A 106 -11.61 -6.52 -2.06
C ASP A 106 -10.49 -7.57 -2.23
N CYS A 107 -9.24 -7.12 -2.33
CA CYS A 107 -8.08 -7.98 -2.51
C CYS A 107 -7.38 -8.38 -1.18
N ARG A 108 -7.88 -7.99 -0.01
CA ARG A 108 -7.21 -8.19 1.28
C ARG A 108 -6.84 -9.64 1.58
N GLU A 109 -7.66 -10.60 1.16
CA GLU A 109 -7.41 -12.02 1.43
C GLU A 109 -6.12 -12.54 0.78
N LEU A 110 -5.63 -11.89 -0.30
CA LEU A 110 -4.35 -12.21 -0.93
C LEU A 110 -3.14 -11.99 0.00
N LEU A 111 -3.32 -11.21 1.06
CA LEU A 111 -2.28 -10.96 2.07
C LEU A 111 -1.92 -12.22 2.87
N ARG A 112 -2.80 -13.24 2.92
CA ARG A 112 -2.56 -14.51 3.62
C ARG A 112 -1.40 -15.30 3.03
N ASP A 113 -1.15 -15.13 1.73
CA ASP A 113 -0.11 -15.86 1.00
C ASP A 113 1.26 -15.18 1.07
N LEU A 114 1.35 -14.03 1.75
CA LEU A 114 2.61 -13.30 1.88
C LEU A 114 3.51 -13.92 2.95
N ALA A 115 4.81 -13.90 2.69
CA ALA A 115 5.80 -14.25 3.70
C ALA A 115 5.72 -13.28 4.90
N PRO A 116 5.68 -13.81 6.15
CA PRO A 116 5.53 -12.99 7.36
C PRO A 116 6.59 -11.89 7.49
N GLU A 117 7.82 -12.13 7.03
CA GLU A 117 8.91 -11.15 7.08
C GLU A 117 8.60 -9.91 6.24
N ARG A 118 7.97 -10.09 5.05
CA ARG A 118 7.57 -8.97 4.18
C ARG A 118 6.45 -8.15 4.83
N VAL A 119 5.47 -8.83 5.42
CA VAL A 119 4.37 -8.19 6.17
C VAL A 119 4.93 -7.38 7.33
N TRP A 120 5.82 -8.00 8.12
CA TRP A 120 6.44 -7.37 9.27
C TRP A 120 7.24 -6.11 8.91
N GLU A 121 8.01 -6.13 7.82
CA GLU A 121 8.76 -4.96 7.36
C GLU A 121 7.85 -3.77 7.02
N GLU A 122 6.70 -3.99 6.41
CA GLU A 122 5.75 -2.91 6.10
C GLU A 122 5.06 -2.40 7.37
N LEU A 123 4.63 -3.29 8.28
CA LEU A 123 4.02 -2.91 9.56
C LEU A 123 5.01 -2.11 10.43
N TRP A 124 6.26 -2.58 10.54
CA TRP A 124 7.29 -1.88 11.32
C TRP A 124 7.55 -0.46 10.85
N ARG A 125 7.44 -0.23 9.54
CA ARG A 125 7.59 1.10 8.95
C ARG A 125 6.31 1.94 9.01
N LEU A 126 5.16 1.31 9.12
CA LEU A 126 3.85 1.98 9.22
C LEU A 126 3.64 2.56 10.61
N LEU A 127 3.89 1.77 11.66
CA LEU A 127 3.56 2.10 13.05
C LEU A 127 4.10 3.45 13.55
N PRO A 128 5.32 3.90 13.19
CA PRO A 128 5.81 5.23 13.60
C PRO A 128 5.24 6.38 12.77
N GLY A 129 4.37 6.12 11.79
CA GLY A 129 3.76 7.15 10.96
C GLY A 129 2.77 8.02 11.74
N GLU A 130 2.77 9.33 11.50
CA GLU A 130 1.88 10.28 12.19
C GLU A 130 0.39 9.96 12.01
N ALA A 131 0.01 9.36 10.87
CA ALA A 131 -1.36 8.95 10.58
C ALA A 131 -1.59 7.43 10.79
N ALA A 132 -0.69 6.73 11.51
CA ALA A 132 -0.79 5.28 11.72
C ALA A 132 -2.09 4.88 12.40
N VAL A 133 -2.48 5.58 13.46
CA VAL A 133 -3.73 5.32 14.20
C VAL A 133 -4.95 5.44 13.27
N SER A 134 -4.98 6.48 12.43
CA SER A 134 -6.07 6.67 11.46
C SER A 134 -6.13 5.54 10.44
N ALA A 135 -4.98 5.11 9.91
CA ALA A 135 -4.89 4.00 8.98
C ALA A 135 -5.31 2.67 9.62
N LEU A 136 -4.85 2.39 10.85
CA LEU A 136 -5.23 1.19 11.60
C LEU A 136 -6.74 1.15 11.89
N ARG A 137 -7.35 2.29 12.21
CA ARG A 137 -8.79 2.39 12.47
C ARG A 137 -9.60 2.20 11.19
N GLU A 138 -9.26 2.89 10.11
CA GLU A 138 -10.03 2.89 8.87
C GLU A 138 -9.96 1.58 8.09
N TYR A 139 -8.82 0.88 8.19
CA TYR A 139 -8.54 -0.36 7.44
C TYR A 139 -8.34 -1.57 8.37
N ARG A 140 -8.97 -1.57 9.55
CA ARG A 140 -8.84 -2.62 10.57
C ARG A 140 -9.05 -4.03 10.02
N GLU A 141 -9.97 -4.19 9.07
CA GLU A 141 -10.29 -5.46 8.42
C GLU A 141 -9.14 -5.99 7.54
N ILE A 142 -8.31 -5.10 6.98
CA ILE A 142 -7.13 -5.50 6.21
C ILE A 142 -6.03 -5.96 7.17
N PHE A 143 -5.82 -5.23 8.25
CA PHE A 143 -4.83 -5.62 9.27
C PHE A 143 -5.21 -6.94 9.95
N ALA A 144 -6.50 -7.22 10.16
CA ALA A 144 -6.97 -8.49 10.73
C ALA A 144 -6.68 -9.71 9.84
N VAL A 145 -6.41 -9.54 8.54
CA VAL A 145 -5.96 -10.65 7.67
C VAL A 145 -4.54 -11.07 8.00
N VAL A 146 -3.66 -10.10 8.30
CA VAL A 146 -2.23 -10.35 8.58
C VAL A 146 -1.93 -10.50 10.07
N LEU A 147 -2.82 -10.00 10.93
CA LEU A 147 -2.76 -10.08 12.38
C LEU A 147 -4.15 -10.53 12.89
N PRO A 148 -4.52 -11.82 12.71
CA PRO A 148 -5.85 -12.29 13.06
C PRO A 148 -6.19 -12.15 14.54
N GLU A 149 -5.19 -12.03 15.41
CA GLU A 149 -5.33 -11.83 16.85
C GLU A 149 -6.02 -10.52 17.20
N ILE A 150 -6.00 -9.51 16.31
CA ILE A 150 -6.69 -8.24 16.58
C ILE A 150 -8.19 -8.28 16.29
N ALA A 151 -8.65 -9.22 15.45
CA ALA A 151 -10.05 -9.28 15.04
C ALA A 151 -11.04 -9.41 16.24
N PRO A 152 -10.77 -10.22 17.29
CA PRO A 152 -11.63 -10.29 18.47
C PRO A 152 -11.69 -9.00 19.30
N MET A 153 -10.80 -8.04 19.04
CA MET A 153 -10.78 -6.75 19.77
C MET A 153 -11.81 -5.76 19.20
N PHE A 154 -12.25 -5.99 17.95
CA PHE A 154 -13.18 -5.10 17.27
C PHE A 154 -14.57 -5.19 17.89
N ASP A 155 -15.14 -4.02 18.20
CA ASP A 155 -16.49 -3.90 18.75
C ASP A 155 -16.70 -4.72 20.05
N PHE A 156 -15.59 -5.13 20.73
CA PHE A 156 -15.64 -5.85 22.01
C PHE A 156 -15.82 -4.86 23.17
N ASP A 157 -17.05 -4.80 23.67
CA ASP A 157 -17.37 -4.00 24.86
C ASP A 157 -16.82 -4.69 26.12
N GLN A 158 -16.09 -3.93 26.93
CA GLN A 158 -15.52 -4.42 28.20
C GLN A 158 -16.52 -4.44 29.35
N GLU A 159 -17.78 -3.99 29.14
CA GLU A 159 -18.86 -3.92 30.16
C GLU A 159 -18.40 -3.28 31.48
N ASN A 160 -17.46 -2.33 31.40
CA ASN A 160 -16.84 -1.71 32.58
C ASN A 160 -17.10 -0.19 32.56
N LYS A 161 -17.56 0.34 33.72
CA LYS A 161 -17.84 1.78 33.88
C LYS A 161 -16.63 2.71 33.67
N HIS A 162 -15.42 2.16 33.68
CA HIS A 162 -14.18 2.91 33.50
C HIS A 162 -13.67 2.93 32.06
N HIS A 163 -14.23 2.13 31.14
CA HIS A 163 -13.83 2.05 29.76
C HIS A 163 -14.97 2.54 28.86
N ILE A 164 -14.73 3.65 28.16
CA ILE A 164 -15.69 4.27 27.23
C ILE A 164 -15.47 3.82 25.79
N PHE A 165 -14.38 3.09 25.53
CA PHE A 165 -13.99 2.56 24.23
C PHE A 165 -14.07 1.03 24.23
N ASP A 166 -14.31 0.43 23.06
CA ASP A 166 -14.04 -0.99 22.86
C ASP A 166 -12.54 -1.30 22.99
N VAL A 167 -12.16 -2.58 23.00
CA VAL A 167 -10.76 -2.98 23.19
C VAL A 167 -9.88 -2.46 22.06
N TRP A 168 -10.36 -2.43 20.82
CA TRP A 168 -9.60 -1.94 19.70
C TRP A 168 -9.32 -0.44 19.82
N GLU A 169 -10.36 0.37 20.00
CA GLU A 169 -10.19 1.81 20.17
C GLU A 169 -9.33 2.15 21.39
N HIS A 170 -9.50 1.43 22.50
CA HIS A 170 -8.64 1.61 23.67
C HIS A 170 -7.15 1.36 23.31
N THR A 171 -6.87 0.30 22.57
CA THR A 171 -5.50 -0.03 22.14
C THR A 171 -4.91 1.04 21.21
N LEU A 172 -5.73 1.67 20.36
CA LEU A 172 -5.28 2.75 19.48
C LEU A 172 -5.00 4.07 20.22
N HIS A 173 -5.53 4.25 21.45
CA HIS A 173 -5.34 5.44 22.28
C HIS A 173 -4.17 5.33 23.27
N THR A 174 -3.53 4.16 23.39
CA THR A 174 -2.37 3.93 24.28
C THR A 174 -1.06 4.05 23.54
#